data_2d547df94d833d68f242f59903bad991
#
_entry.id   2d547df94d833d68f242f59903bad991
#
_cell.length_a   1.000
_cell.length_b   1.000
_cell.length_c   1.000
_cell.angle_alpha   90.00
_cell.angle_beta   90.00
_cell.angle_gamma   90.00
#
_symmetry.space_group_name_H-M   'P 1'
#
loop_
_entity.id
_entity.type
_entity.pdbx_description
1 polymer ?
#
loop_
_entity_poly.entity_id
_entity_poly.type
_entity_poly.pdbx_seq_one_letter_code
_entity_poly.pdbx_strand_id
1 'polypeptide(L)'
;MGKIKVGIDISPLKNANRFRGVGFYTKNLVESLQSLIKENKKYSNWQINLIENWKLEIGNFDLFHYPYFDIFFPTLPKKKNIPTVVTVHDLTPLVFPEHYPAGVRGKINWLRQKRNLKKTEAIITDSQKSKQDIVKIVGYPEKRVHVVYLAPSFDPKKFKTENLKLKIKQKYHLPDNFVLYVGDVNWNKNLPGLVKACRKIGIPLVIVGKQAVSKDYDQTHPENQGLVWLQREAEKSKLLKRDHSKSLLLLGFVEEEDLAALYNLATLYCQPSFYEGFGMPVVEAMAGGCPVVCSNQGSLPEIGGQAVAYFDPYKKGNLEKVLKKVWEDKNLRQELAQKGLAQAKKFSWPKCAQETLNVYQKILDNS
;
A
#
# COMPACT_ATOMS: atom_id res chain seq x y z
N MET A 1 -24.74 17.80 25.28
CA MET A 1 -23.32 17.41 25.23
C MET A 1 -22.63 18.26 24.16
N GLY A 2 -21.42 18.79 24.45
CA GLY A 2 -20.64 19.55 23.48
C GLY A 2 -20.23 18.66 22.29
N LYS A 3 -19.84 19.29 21.15
CA LYS A 3 -19.31 18.56 20.00
C LYS A 3 -17.90 18.04 20.31
N ILE A 4 -17.64 16.78 20.03
CA ILE A 4 -16.30 16.16 20.05
C ILE A 4 -15.57 16.60 18.76
N LYS A 5 -14.50 17.36 18.91
CA LYS A 5 -13.74 17.91 17.80
C LYS A 5 -12.44 17.11 17.56
N VAL A 6 -12.36 16.43 16.43
CA VAL A 6 -11.15 15.70 16.02
C VAL A 6 -10.44 16.45 14.90
N GLY A 7 -9.17 16.81 15.11
CA GLY A 7 -8.30 17.35 14.07
C GLY A 7 -7.59 16.21 13.32
N ILE A 8 -7.57 16.26 11.99
CA ILE A 8 -6.82 15.31 11.16
C ILE A 8 -5.86 16.07 10.26
N ASP A 9 -4.57 15.73 10.33
CA ASP A 9 -3.56 16.27 9.43
C ASP A 9 -3.78 15.76 8.00
N ILE A 10 -4.07 16.67 7.08
CA ILE A 10 -4.21 16.36 5.65
C ILE A 10 -3.01 16.80 4.80
N SER A 11 -1.89 17.15 5.43
CA SER A 11 -0.67 17.49 4.70
C SER A 11 -0.21 16.41 3.69
N PRO A 12 -0.46 15.08 3.90
CA PRO A 12 -0.17 14.08 2.89
C PRO A 12 -0.92 14.28 1.56
N LEU A 13 -2.06 14.97 1.56
CA LEU A 13 -2.83 15.26 0.34
C LEU A 13 -2.28 16.47 -0.44
N LYS A 14 -1.43 17.28 0.19
CA LYS A 14 -0.90 18.55 -0.36
C LYS A 14 0.56 18.44 -0.83
N ASN A 15 1.23 17.33 -0.60
CA ASN A 15 2.62 17.10 -0.97
C ASN A 15 2.79 15.89 -1.90
N ALA A 16 4.03 15.46 -2.14
CA ALA A 16 4.34 14.33 -3.01
C ALA A 16 3.68 12.99 -2.61
N ASN A 17 3.27 12.85 -1.33
CA ASN A 17 2.60 11.66 -0.82
C ASN A 17 1.18 11.50 -1.39
N ARG A 18 0.58 12.54 -1.92
CA ARG A 18 -0.78 12.52 -2.50
C ARG A 18 -0.97 11.44 -3.58
N PHE A 19 0.10 11.08 -4.29
CA PHE A 19 0.10 10.03 -5.33
C PHE A 19 0.63 8.67 -4.84
N ARG A 20 0.84 8.52 -3.53
CA ARG A 20 1.30 7.29 -2.87
C ARG A 20 0.21 6.69 -2.01
N GLY A 21 0.41 5.47 -1.52
CA GLY A 21 -0.52 4.78 -0.62
C GLY A 21 -0.97 5.62 0.58
N VAL A 22 -0.06 6.42 1.16
CA VAL A 22 -0.37 7.36 2.27
C VAL A 22 -1.41 8.41 1.89
N GLY A 23 -1.31 9.00 0.69
CA GLY A 23 -2.30 9.96 0.21
C GLY A 23 -3.65 9.31 -0.03
N PHE A 24 -3.68 8.15 -0.68
CA PHE A 24 -4.91 7.38 -0.86
C PHE A 24 -5.55 7.00 0.48
N TYR A 25 -4.75 6.53 1.44
CA TYR A 25 -5.24 6.26 2.79
C TYR A 25 -5.87 7.49 3.43
N THR A 26 -5.14 8.61 3.48
CA THR A 26 -5.63 9.84 4.12
C THR A 26 -6.93 10.33 3.49
N LYS A 27 -7.02 10.35 2.15
CA LYS A 27 -8.22 10.74 1.41
C LYS A 27 -9.41 9.84 1.78
N ASN A 28 -9.28 8.54 1.58
CA ASN A 28 -10.38 7.59 1.77
C ASN A 28 -10.82 7.50 3.25
N LEU A 29 -9.87 7.57 4.19
CA LEU A 29 -10.20 7.61 5.62
C LEU A 29 -11.04 8.84 5.96
N VAL A 30 -10.61 10.03 5.53
CA VAL A 30 -11.34 11.29 5.80
C VAL A 30 -12.74 11.25 5.19
N GLU A 31 -12.88 10.90 3.92
CA GLU A 31 -14.16 10.80 3.24
C GLU A 31 -15.11 9.81 3.94
N SER A 32 -14.57 8.66 4.34
CA SER A 32 -15.37 7.63 5.03
C SER A 32 -15.74 8.00 6.46
N LEU A 33 -14.86 8.71 7.19
CA LEU A 33 -15.19 9.24 8.51
C LEU A 33 -16.30 10.28 8.44
N GLN A 34 -16.22 11.21 7.47
CA GLN A 34 -17.23 12.24 7.27
C GLN A 34 -18.59 11.65 6.88
N SER A 35 -18.60 10.64 5.96
CA SER A 35 -19.83 9.92 5.59
C SER A 35 -20.43 9.19 6.78
N LEU A 36 -19.62 8.45 7.54
CA LEU A 36 -20.07 7.68 8.70
C LEU A 36 -20.69 8.57 9.78
N ILE A 37 -20.08 9.73 10.06
CA ILE A 37 -20.60 10.70 11.05
C ILE A 37 -21.92 11.30 10.58
N LYS A 38 -22.05 11.61 9.28
CA LYS A 38 -23.27 12.18 8.70
C LYS A 38 -24.44 11.19 8.71
N GLU A 39 -24.16 9.92 8.43
CA GLU A 39 -25.18 8.88 8.24
C GLU A 39 -25.60 8.22 9.55
N ASN A 40 -24.74 8.20 10.57
CA ASN A 40 -24.97 7.47 11.81
C ASN A 40 -25.23 8.41 12.98
N LYS A 41 -26.49 8.43 13.49
CA LYS A 41 -26.92 9.26 14.63
C LYS A 41 -26.05 9.08 15.89
N LYS A 42 -25.42 7.92 16.08
CA LYS A 42 -24.50 7.64 17.20
C LYS A 42 -23.34 8.64 17.25
N TYR A 43 -22.91 9.15 16.08
CA TYR A 43 -21.76 10.05 15.95
C TYR A 43 -22.18 11.49 15.64
N SER A 44 -23.45 11.86 15.80
CA SER A 44 -24.00 13.20 15.48
C SER A 44 -23.32 14.34 16.25
N ASN A 45 -22.70 14.06 17.39
CA ASN A 45 -21.93 15.02 18.18
C ASN A 45 -20.43 15.06 17.80
N TRP A 46 -19.96 14.26 16.82
CA TRP A 46 -18.58 14.29 16.34
C TRP A 46 -18.40 15.31 15.21
N GLN A 47 -17.24 15.94 15.17
CA GLN A 47 -16.82 16.86 14.12
C GLN A 47 -15.39 16.58 13.69
N ILE A 48 -15.20 16.23 12.41
CA ILE A 48 -13.86 16.07 11.80
C ILE A 48 -13.43 17.40 11.21
N ASN A 49 -12.26 17.88 11.63
CA ASN A 49 -11.65 19.11 11.16
C ASN A 49 -10.37 18.77 10.40
N LEU A 50 -10.26 19.22 9.16
CA LEU A 50 -9.15 18.92 8.27
C LEU A 50 -8.10 20.02 8.41
N ILE A 51 -6.88 19.65 8.79
CA ILE A 51 -5.78 20.56 9.10
C ILE A 51 -4.68 20.41 8.07
N GLU A 52 -4.44 21.46 7.27
CA GLU A 52 -3.40 21.45 6.23
C GLU A 52 -2.00 21.71 6.80
N ASN A 53 -1.92 22.54 7.82
CA ASN A 53 -0.66 22.90 8.47
C ASN A 53 -0.77 22.78 10.00
N TRP A 54 -0.63 21.57 10.50
CA TRP A 54 -0.70 21.29 11.93
C TRP A 54 0.34 22.07 12.77
N LYS A 55 1.39 22.62 12.17
CA LYS A 55 2.40 23.43 12.86
C LYS A 55 1.88 24.81 13.24
N LEU A 56 0.90 25.33 12.50
CA LEU A 56 0.31 26.66 12.67
C LEU A 56 -1.10 26.63 13.26
N GLU A 57 -1.84 25.53 13.07
CA GLU A 57 -3.28 25.45 13.28
C GLU A 57 -3.67 24.48 14.40
N ILE A 58 -2.83 24.32 15.45
CA ILE A 58 -3.25 23.52 16.61
C ILE A 58 -4.36 24.29 17.34
N GLY A 59 -5.59 24.08 16.85
CA GLY A 59 -6.80 24.63 17.44
C GLY A 59 -7.22 23.88 18.70
N ASN A 60 -8.43 24.23 19.17
CA ASN A 60 -9.04 23.59 20.33
C ASN A 60 -9.72 22.27 19.91
N PHE A 61 -8.95 21.17 19.87
CA PHE A 61 -9.43 19.83 19.54
C PHE A 61 -9.42 18.94 20.80
N ASP A 62 -10.35 18.00 20.85
CA ASP A 62 -10.38 16.97 21.91
C ASP A 62 -9.40 15.83 21.58
N LEU A 63 -9.10 15.63 20.29
CA LEU A 63 -8.15 14.63 19.80
C LEU A 63 -7.53 15.09 18.47
N PHE A 64 -6.27 14.73 18.23
CA PHE A 64 -5.59 14.98 16.97
C PHE A 64 -5.02 13.71 16.36
N HIS A 65 -5.28 13.46 15.06
CA HIS A 65 -4.77 12.31 14.33
C HIS A 65 -3.77 12.72 13.24
N TYR A 66 -2.57 12.13 13.29
CA TYR A 66 -1.56 12.18 12.24
C TYR A 66 -1.66 10.90 11.41
N PRO A 67 -2.25 10.92 10.20
CA PRO A 67 -2.47 9.72 9.37
C PRO A 67 -1.19 9.23 8.68
N TYR A 68 -0.07 9.86 8.95
CA TYR A 68 1.23 9.53 8.42
C TYR A 68 2.36 9.75 9.43
N PHE A 69 3.25 8.78 9.48
CA PHE A 69 4.49 8.82 10.25
C PHE A 69 5.67 8.53 9.34
N ASP A 70 6.63 9.45 9.27
CA ASP A 70 7.91 9.22 8.60
C ASP A 70 8.98 8.88 9.62
N ILE A 71 9.83 7.91 9.28
CA ILE A 71 10.89 7.43 10.18
C ILE A 71 12.04 8.44 10.24
N PHE A 72 12.39 9.01 9.08
CA PHE A 72 13.61 9.81 8.93
C PHE A 72 13.35 11.31 8.78
N PHE A 73 12.08 11.73 8.60
CA PHE A 73 11.68 13.12 8.52
C PHE A 73 10.72 13.51 9.65
N PRO A 74 10.83 14.72 10.21
CA PRO A 74 9.97 15.15 11.32
C PRO A 74 8.51 15.31 10.88
N THR A 75 7.65 14.38 11.28
CA THR A 75 6.20 14.40 11.04
C THR A 75 5.37 14.61 12.31
N LEU A 76 6.01 14.51 13.49
CA LEU A 76 5.33 14.68 14.76
C LEU A 76 5.87 15.88 15.55
N PRO A 77 5.01 16.64 16.28
CA PRO A 77 5.43 17.73 17.14
C PRO A 77 6.23 17.23 18.34
N LYS A 78 7.10 18.07 18.88
CA LYS A 78 7.90 17.78 20.09
C LYS A 78 7.05 17.80 21.36
N LYS A 79 6.10 18.72 21.44
CA LYS A 79 5.13 18.87 22.53
C LYS A 79 3.75 18.58 22.00
N LYS A 80 2.94 17.91 22.79
CA LYS A 80 1.56 17.56 22.52
C LYS A 80 0.74 17.99 23.71
N ASN A 81 -0.21 18.86 23.47
CA ASN A 81 -1.13 19.37 24.50
C ASN A 81 -2.52 18.77 24.32
N ILE A 82 -2.69 17.88 23.37
CA ILE A 82 -3.95 17.27 22.96
C ILE A 82 -3.73 15.76 22.81
N PRO A 83 -4.65 14.90 23.24
CA PRO A 83 -4.63 13.46 22.95
C PRO A 83 -4.36 13.19 21.47
N THR A 84 -3.38 12.34 21.20
CA THR A 84 -2.84 12.19 19.84
C THR A 84 -2.85 10.73 19.39
N VAL A 85 -3.40 10.49 18.20
CA VAL A 85 -3.30 9.23 17.45
C VAL A 85 -2.34 9.40 16.29
N VAL A 86 -1.59 8.37 15.97
CA VAL A 86 -0.67 8.36 14.82
C VAL A 86 -0.87 7.08 14.03
N THR A 87 -1.05 7.19 12.70
CA THR A 87 -0.95 6.01 11.84
C THR A 87 0.50 5.77 11.44
N VAL A 88 0.98 4.58 11.77
CA VAL A 88 2.29 4.05 11.35
C VAL A 88 2.02 2.88 10.42
N HIS A 89 2.15 3.10 9.11
CA HIS A 89 1.84 2.08 8.09
C HIS A 89 2.78 0.88 8.18
N ASP A 90 4.08 1.13 8.17
CA ASP A 90 5.11 0.12 8.39
C ASP A 90 6.43 0.72 8.89
N LEU A 91 7.36 -0.15 9.20
CA LEU A 91 8.73 0.19 9.58
C LEU A 91 9.76 -0.52 8.68
N THR A 92 9.42 -0.79 7.42
CA THR A 92 10.28 -1.48 6.45
C THR A 92 11.73 -1.00 6.43
N PRO A 93 12.03 0.33 6.45
CA PRO A 93 13.40 0.81 6.49
C PRO A 93 14.18 0.44 7.75
N LEU A 94 13.49 0.16 8.86
CA LEU A 94 14.11 -0.26 10.12
C LEU A 94 14.19 -1.79 10.25
N VAL A 95 13.37 -2.51 9.50
CA VAL A 95 13.44 -3.99 9.40
C VAL A 95 14.63 -4.40 8.52
N PHE A 96 14.95 -3.61 7.49
CA PHE A 96 16.01 -3.87 6.50
C PHE A 96 16.98 -2.68 6.37
N PRO A 97 17.68 -2.30 7.44
CA PRO A 97 18.52 -1.09 7.45
C PRO A 97 19.68 -1.11 6.46
N GLU A 98 20.11 -2.29 6.02
CA GLU A 98 21.16 -2.48 5.00
C GLU A 98 20.72 -2.02 3.61
N HIS A 99 19.42 -2.07 3.32
CA HIS A 99 18.83 -1.61 2.05
C HIS A 99 18.29 -0.19 2.11
N TYR A 100 18.09 0.34 3.33
CA TYR A 100 17.57 1.69 3.59
C TYR A 100 18.49 2.46 4.55
N PRO A 101 19.71 2.78 4.12
CA PRO A 101 20.69 3.45 4.99
C PRO A 101 20.21 4.86 5.38
N ALA A 102 19.97 5.07 6.67
CA ALA A 102 19.45 6.33 7.19
C ALA A 102 20.47 7.49 7.19
N GLY A 103 21.76 7.21 7.08
CA GLY A 103 22.82 8.19 7.33
C GLY A 103 22.78 8.74 8.78
N VAL A 104 23.71 9.63 9.10
CA VAL A 104 23.80 10.22 10.46
C VAL A 104 22.54 11.05 10.79
N ARG A 105 22.12 11.91 9.84
CA ARG A 105 20.95 12.79 9.99
C ARG A 105 19.65 12.00 10.20
N GLY A 106 19.46 10.95 9.39
CA GLY A 106 18.31 10.08 9.50
C GLY A 106 18.27 9.33 10.85
N LYS A 107 19.41 8.83 11.34
CA LYS A 107 19.50 8.21 12.67
C LYS A 107 19.09 9.16 13.80
N ILE A 108 19.55 10.41 13.76
CA ILE A 108 19.18 11.45 14.74
C ILE A 108 17.68 11.73 14.67
N ASN A 109 17.13 11.89 13.46
CA ASN A 109 15.71 12.12 13.27
C ASN A 109 14.88 10.94 13.76
N TRP A 110 15.31 9.70 13.47
CA TRP A 110 14.65 8.51 14.01
C TRP A 110 14.57 8.51 15.54
N LEU A 111 15.67 8.80 16.24
CA LEU A 111 15.65 8.87 17.70
C LEU A 111 14.65 9.92 18.22
N ARG A 112 14.58 11.08 17.57
CA ARG A 112 13.60 12.15 17.90
C ARG A 112 12.17 11.69 17.62
N GLN A 113 11.92 11.13 16.44
CA GLN A 113 10.60 10.63 16.04
C GLN A 113 10.13 9.48 16.94
N LYS A 114 11.00 8.53 17.25
CA LYS A 114 10.73 7.45 18.21
C LYS A 114 10.31 7.98 19.58
N ARG A 115 11.03 9.00 20.10
CA ARG A 115 10.68 9.65 21.38
C ARG A 115 9.31 10.34 21.29
N ASN A 116 9.02 11.04 20.19
CA ASN A 116 7.76 11.72 20.02
C ASN A 116 6.59 10.73 19.84
N LEU A 117 6.80 9.63 19.12
CA LEU A 117 5.83 8.57 18.94
C LEU A 117 5.46 7.91 20.27
N LYS A 118 6.43 7.64 21.15
CA LYS A 118 6.19 7.07 22.49
C LYS A 118 5.31 7.93 23.40
N LYS A 119 5.12 9.21 23.08
CA LYS A 119 4.28 10.15 23.83
C LYS A 119 2.85 10.24 23.28
N THR A 120 2.49 9.49 22.24
CA THR A 120 1.13 9.46 21.71
C THR A 120 0.25 8.53 22.53
N GLU A 121 -1.04 8.75 22.50
CA GLU A 121 -2.03 7.96 23.24
C GLU A 121 -2.27 6.61 22.59
N ALA A 122 -2.29 6.56 21.24
CA ALA A 122 -2.39 5.31 20.48
C ALA A 122 -1.67 5.39 19.12
N ILE A 123 -1.33 4.21 18.61
CA ILE A 123 -0.91 4.00 17.23
C ILE A 123 -1.96 3.18 16.52
N ILE A 124 -2.34 3.61 15.32
CA ILE A 124 -3.05 2.81 14.33
C ILE A 124 -2.03 2.25 13.35
N THR A 125 -2.20 1.01 12.92
CA THR A 125 -1.35 0.37 11.90
C THR A 125 -2.15 -0.59 11.04
N ASP A 126 -1.63 -0.94 9.87
CA ASP A 126 -2.39 -1.57 8.80
C ASP A 126 -2.46 -3.10 8.89
N SER A 127 -1.60 -3.73 9.73
CA SER A 127 -1.54 -5.20 9.86
C SER A 127 -1.02 -5.64 11.22
N GLN A 128 -1.27 -6.91 11.58
CA GLN A 128 -0.68 -7.55 12.76
C GLN A 128 0.85 -7.61 12.65
N LYS A 129 1.37 -7.80 11.42
CA LYS A 129 2.81 -7.81 11.18
C LYS A 129 3.42 -6.44 11.49
N SER A 130 2.85 -5.34 10.99
CA SER A 130 3.30 -3.98 11.32
C SER A 130 3.16 -3.68 12.82
N LYS A 131 2.10 -4.18 13.48
CA LYS A 131 1.95 -4.07 14.95
C LYS A 131 3.12 -4.74 15.67
N GLN A 132 3.48 -5.97 15.31
CA GLN A 132 4.61 -6.69 15.90
C GLN A 132 5.92 -5.89 15.75
N ASP A 133 6.16 -5.33 14.56
CA ASP A 133 7.37 -4.55 14.30
C ASP A 133 7.39 -3.24 15.12
N ILE A 134 6.25 -2.55 15.24
CA ILE A 134 6.11 -1.35 16.07
C ILE A 134 6.43 -1.68 17.54
N VAL A 135 5.83 -2.74 18.08
CA VAL A 135 6.09 -3.16 19.47
C VAL A 135 7.57 -3.49 19.66
N LYS A 136 8.16 -4.27 18.75
CA LYS A 136 9.56 -4.73 18.84
C LYS A 136 10.56 -3.59 18.63
N ILE A 137 10.39 -2.76 17.59
CA ILE A 137 11.41 -1.77 17.17
C ILE A 137 11.27 -0.46 17.95
N VAL A 138 10.03 0.02 18.11
CA VAL A 138 9.75 1.25 18.84
C VAL A 138 9.79 1.00 20.34
N GLY A 139 9.40 -0.19 20.81
CA GLY A 139 9.13 -0.49 22.21
C GLY A 139 7.88 0.27 22.67
N TYR A 140 6.83 0.30 21.84
CA TYR A 140 5.55 0.92 22.17
C TYR A 140 4.63 -0.11 22.85
N PRO A 141 3.80 0.29 23.84
CA PRO A 141 2.93 -0.65 24.54
C PRO A 141 1.94 -1.33 23.58
N GLU A 142 1.93 -2.65 23.54
CA GLU A 142 1.12 -3.44 22.59
C GLU A 142 -0.38 -3.11 22.66
N LYS A 143 -0.91 -2.91 23.89
CA LYS A 143 -2.32 -2.57 24.14
C LYS A 143 -2.75 -1.24 23.51
N ARG A 144 -1.81 -0.37 23.17
CA ARG A 144 -2.03 0.94 22.55
C ARG A 144 -1.72 0.95 21.05
N VAL A 145 -1.40 -0.21 20.44
CA VAL A 145 -1.27 -0.38 18.99
C VAL A 145 -2.50 -1.10 18.47
N HIS A 146 -3.27 -0.40 17.65
CA HIS A 146 -4.53 -0.89 17.08
C HIS A 146 -4.33 -1.21 15.60
N VAL A 147 -4.70 -2.42 15.20
CA VAL A 147 -4.71 -2.81 13.78
C VAL A 147 -6.04 -2.40 13.18
N VAL A 148 -5.98 -1.59 12.13
CA VAL A 148 -7.12 -1.14 11.33
C VAL A 148 -6.79 -1.40 9.88
N TYR A 149 -7.43 -2.39 9.27
CA TYR A 149 -7.15 -2.77 7.90
C TYR A 149 -7.59 -1.70 6.90
N LEU A 150 -6.80 -1.54 5.85
CA LEU A 150 -7.12 -0.69 4.71
C LEU A 150 -8.11 -1.38 3.76
N ALA A 151 -8.50 -0.68 2.71
CA ALA A 151 -9.39 -1.18 1.66
C ALA A 151 -8.82 -0.83 0.27
N PRO A 152 -9.36 -1.38 -0.83
CA PRO A 152 -8.96 -0.98 -2.17
C PRO A 152 -9.09 0.53 -2.36
N SER A 153 -8.17 1.13 -3.12
CA SER A 153 -8.19 2.58 -3.40
C SER A 153 -9.35 3.00 -4.29
N PHE A 154 -9.98 2.07 -4.99
CA PHE A 154 -11.10 2.28 -5.90
C PHE A 154 -12.19 1.20 -5.75
N ASP A 155 -13.39 1.49 -6.26
CA ASP A 155 -14.45 0.48 -6.38
C ASP A 155 -14.32 -0.27 -7.71
N PRO A 156 -13.81 -1.52 -7.70
CA PRO A 156 -13.54 -2.26 -8.93
C PRO A 156 -14.80 -2.62 -9.70
N LYS A 157 -16.01 -2.49 -9.12
CA LYS A 157 -17.27 -2.77 -9.80
C LYS A 157 -17.64 -1.69 -10.81
N LYS A 158 -17.16 -0.47 -10.62
CA LYS A 158 -17.47 0.67 -11.49
C LYS A 158 -16.87 0.56 -12.90
N PHE A 159 -15.86 -0.31 -13.12
CA PHE A 159 -14.99 -0.27 -14.30
C PHE A 159 -14.92 -1.60 -15.07
N LYS A 160 -16.04 -2.35 -15.16
CA LYS A 160 -16.07 -3.71 -15.76
C LYS A 160 -16.66 -3.79 -17.17
N THR A 161 -16.80 -2.68 -17.92
CA THR A 161 -17.39 -2.72 -19.24
C THR A 161 -16.41 -3.27 -20.29
N GLU A 162 -16.90 -4.11 -21.25
CA GLU A 162 -16.06 -4.66 -22.30
C GLU A 162 -15.46 -3.57 -23.21
N ASN A 163 -16.22 -2.49 -23.47
CA ASN A 163 -15.72 -1.34 -24.23
C ASN A 163 -14.52 -0.67 -23.56
N LEU A 164 -14.53 -0.55 -22.22
CA LEU A 164 -13.41 0.00 -21.47
C LEU A 164 -12.18 -0.91 -21.59
N LYS A 165 -12.36 -2.22 -21.47
CA LYS A 165 -11.26 -3.19 -21.60
C LYS A 165 -10.58 -3.11 -22.96
N LEU A 166 -11.36 -3.05 -24.04
CA LEU A 166 -10.83 -2.89 -25.40
C LEU A 166 -10.07 -1.57 -25.58
N LYS A 167 -10.64 -0.47 -25.09
CA LYS A 167 -9.99 0.85 -25.12
C LYS A 167 -8.65 0.84 -24.38
N ILE A 168 -8.59 0.26 -23.16
CA ILE A 168 -7.38 0.17 -22.35
C ILE A 168 -6.34 -0.72 -23.01
N LYS A 169 -6.75 -1.87 -23.58
CA LYS A 169 -5.87 -2.76 -24.31
C LYS A 169 -5.18 -2.06 -25.49
N GLN A 170 -5.94 -1.27 -26.24
CA GLN A 170 -5.41 -0.46 -27.36
C GLN A 170 -4.54 0.69 -26.87
N LYS A 171 -5.00 1.45 -25.86
CA LYS A 171 -4.29 2.61 -25.29
C LYS A 171 -2.88 2.27 -24.84
N TYR A 172 -2.72 1.13 -24.18
CA TYR A 172 -1.45 0.71 -23.59
C TYR A 172 -0.73 -0.39 -24.41
N HIS A 173 -1.25 -0.76 -25.57
CA HIS A 173 -0.70 -1.82 -26.44
C HIS A 173 -0.44 -3.12 -25.66
N LEU A 174 -1.42 -3.54 -24.86
CA LEU A 174 -1.27 -4.67 -23.95
C LEU A 174 -1.23 -6.00 -24.68
N PRO A 175 -0.40 -6.97 -24.24
CA PRO A 175 -0.48 -8.36 -24.69
C PRO A 175 -1.85 -8.96 -24.35
N ASP A 176 -2.25 -10.02 -25.05
CA ASP A 176 -3.51 -10.72 -24.77
C ASP A 176 -3.55 -11.34 -23.39
N ASN A 177 -2.42 -11.89 -22.95
CA ASN A 177 -2.21 -12.44 -21.63
C ASN A 177 -0.95 -11.83 -21.02
N PHE A 178 -1.02 -11.42 -19.77
CA PHE A 178 0.12 -10.82 -19.07
C PHE A 178 0.01 -10.98 -17.55
N VAL A 179 1.17 -10.94 -16.90
CA VAL A 179 1.28 -10.73 -15.46
C VAL A 179 1.25 -9.23 -15.21
N LEU A 180 0.45 -8.80 -14.25
CA LEU A 180 0.41 -7.40 -13.79
C LEU A 180 1.18 -7.25 -12.48
N TYR A 181 1.95 -6.19 -12.37
CA TYR A 181 2.46 -5.64 -11.12
C TYR A 181 2.06 -4.17 -10.99
N VAL A 182 1.69 -3.75 -9.78
CA VAL A 182 1.32 -2.37 -9.46
C VAL A 182 2.05 -1.92 -8.21
N GLY A 183 2.77 -0.81 -8.28
CA GLY A 183 3.45 -0.21 -7.14
C GLY A 183 4.79 0.45 -7.44
N ASP A 184 5.46 0.91 -6.38
CA ASP A 184 6.81 1.47 -6.45
C ASP A 184 7.87 0.38 -6.75
N VAL A 185 9.11 0.81 -7.07
CA VAL A 185 10.21 -0.09 -7.47
C VAL A 185 11.33 -0.06 -6.42
N ASN A 186 10.97 -0.02 -5.15
CA ASN A 186 11.93 -0.08 -4.06
C ASN A 186 12.48 -1.51 -3.90
N TRP A 187 13.61 -1.63 -3.21
CA TRP A 187 14.27 -2.92 -2.97
C TRP A 187 13.31 -4.01 -2.45
N ASN A 188 12.50 -3.67 -1.46
CA ASN A 188 11.57 -4.64 -0.84
C ASN A 188 10.51 -5.19 -1.81
N LYS A 189 10.27 -4.53 -2.94
CA LYS A 189 9.29 -4.96 -3.95
C LYS A 189 9.81 -6.08 -4.86
N ASN A 190 11.12 -6.39 -4.84
CA ASN A 190 11.72 -7.53 -5.56
C ASN A 190 11.36 -7.63 -7.06
N LEU A 191 11.23 -6.49 -7.74
CA LEU A 191 10.93 -6.49 -9.18
C LEU A 191 11.98 -7.19 -10.06
N PRO A 192 13.29 -7.11 -9.76
CA PRO A 192 14.27 -7.90 -10.49
C PRO A 192 13.99 -9.41 -10.46
N GLY A 193 13.52 -9.93 -9.33
CA GLY A 193 13.11 -11.33 -9.20
C GLY A 193 11.93 -11.67 -10.12
N LEU A 194 10.89 -10.81 -10.14
CA LEU A 194 9.71 -11.00 -10.98
C LEU A 194 10.04 -10.96 -12.48
N VAL A 195 10.81 -9.96 -12.92
CA VAL A 195 11.23 -9.83 -14.32
C VAL A 195 12.00 -11.06 -14.79
N LYS A 196 12.97 -11.52 -13.98
CA LYS A 196 13.74 -12.74 -14.27
C LYS A 196 12.86 -13.98 -14.36
N ALA A 197 11.91 -14.12 -13.44
CA ALA A 197 10.96 -15.24 -13.42
C ALA A 197 10.08 -15.25 -14.68
N CYS A 198 9.45 -14.11 -15.02
CA CYS A 198 8.60 -13.98 -16.19
C CYS A 198 9.37 -14.28 -17.49
N ARG A 199 10.58 -13.76 -17.63
CA ARG A 199 11.46 -14.05 -18.81
C ARG A 199 11.80 -15.53 -18.91
N LYS A 200 12.13 -16.17 -17.80
CA LYS A 200 12.53 -17.59 -17.79
C LYS A 200 11.39 -18.51 -18.24
N ILE A 201 10.17 -18.17 -17.89
CA ILE A 201 8.98 -18.97 -18.27
C ILE A 201 8.28 -18.43 -19.52
N GLY A 202 8.80 -17.36 -20.14
CA GLY A 202 8.33 -16.83 -21.43
C GLY A 202 6.97 -16.14 -21.37
N ILE A 203 6.64 -15.43 -20.28
CA ILE A 203 5.36 -14.73 -20.11
C ILE A 203 5.53 -13.21 -20.06
N PRO A 204 4.59 -12.42 -20.65
CA PRO A 204 4.65 -10.97 -20.63
C PRO A 204 4.43 -10.40 -19.24
N LEU A 205 5.13 -9.29 -18.92
CA LEU A 205 5.00 -8.56 -17.67
C LEU A 205 4.68 -7.09 -17.94
N VAL A 206 3.60 -6.63 -17.33
CA VAL A 206 3.17 -5.22 -17.32
C VAL A 206 3.38 -4.66 -15.93
N ILE A 207 4.12 -3.56 -15.83
CA ILE A 207 4.42 -2.86 -14.57
C ILE A 207 3.77 -1.48 -14.60
N VAL A 208 2.93 -1.22 -13.61
CA VAL A 208 2.31 0.08 -13.35
C VAL A 208 2.94 0.71 -12.13
N GLY A 209 3.43 1.94 -12.28
CA GLY A 209 4.01 2.72 -11.18
C GLY A 209 4.79 3.91 -11.69
N LYS A 210 4.50 5.09 -11.14
CA LYS A 210 5.16 6.35 -11.55
C LYS A 210 6.68 6.25 -11.48
N GLN A 211 7.19 5.59 -10.44
CA GLN A 211 8.62 5.44 -10.21
C GLN A 211 9.30 4.61 -11.30
N ALA A 212 8.63 3.59 -11.86
CA ALA A 212 9.22 2.70 -12.86
C ALA A 212 9.77 3.43 -14.11
N VAL A 213 9.18 4.57 -14.46
CA VAL A 213 9.58 5.41 -15.62
C VAL A 213 10.23 6.73 -15.22
N SER A 214 10.37 7.02 -13.92
CA SER A 214 11.02 8.24 -13.43
C SER A 214 12.50 8.26 -13.82
N LYS A 215 13.00 9.45 -14.17
CA LYS A 215 14.43 9.68 -14.43
C LYS A 215 15.09 10.51 -13.32
N ASP A 216 14.29 11.10 -12.45
CA ASP A 216 14.74 11.97 -11.37
C ASP A 216 14.78 11.17 -10.05
N TYR A 217 15.91 10.50 -9.82
CA TYR A 217 16.22 9.78 -8.58
C TYR A 217 17.73 9.53 -8.44
N ASP A 218 18.18 9.34 -7.21
CA ASP A 218 19.57 8.99 -6.92
C ASP A 218 19.85 7.54 -7.35
N GLN A 219 20.59 7.38 -8.46
CA GLN A 219 20.94 6.08 -9.02
C GLN A 219 21.98 5.31 -8.19
N THR A 220 22.65 5.97 -7.25
CA THR A 220 23.66 5.35 -6.39
C THR A 220 23.07 4.81 -5.09
N HIS A 221 21.88 5.28 -4.70
CA HIS A 221 21.26 4.87 -3.46
C HIS A 221 20.87 3.38 -3.50
N PRO A 222 21.18 2.58 -2.45
CA PRO A 222 20.88 1.14 -2.41
C PRO A 222 19.44 0.77 -2.67
N GLU A 223 18.48 1.58 -2.17
CA GLU A 223 17.05 1.40 -2.39
C GLU A 223 16.67 1.39 -3.88
N ASN A 224 17.36 2.18 -4.69
CA ASN A 224 17.06 2.41 -6.10
C ASN A 224 17.77 1.43 -7.07
N GLN A 225 18.63 0.53 -6.59
CA GLN A 225 19.36 -0.40 -7.47
C GLN A 225 18.41 -1.30 -8.28
N GLY A 226 17.28 -1.68 -7.71
CA GLY A 226 16.22 -2.41 -8.40
C GLY A 226 15.62 -1.61 -9.56
N LEU A 227 15.41 -0.31 -9.39
CA LEU A 227 14.89 0.60 -10.41
C LEU A 227 15.90 0.82 -11.54
N VAL A 228 17.17 1.08 -11.21
CA VAL A 228 18.26 1.21 -12.20
C VAL A 228 18.32 -0.05 -13.07
N TRP A 229 18.30 -1.21 -12.45
CA TRP A 229 18.32 -2.48 -13.14
C TRP A 229 17.10 -2.66 -14.05
N LEU A 230 15.88 -2.40 -13.52
CA LEU A 230 14.63 -2.54 -14.25
C LEU A 230 14.59 -1.69 -15.52
N GLN A 231 14.99 -0.43 -15.43
CA GLN A 231 15.01 0.49 -16.57
C GLN A 231 15.97 0.05 -17.66
N ARG A 232 17.17 -0.40 -17.28
CA ARG A 232 18.14 -0.98 -18.23
C ARG A 232 17.58 -2.21 -18.95
N GLU A 233 16.86 -3.05 -18.23
CA GLU A 233 16.23 -4.25 -18.82
C GLU A 233 15.05 -3.91 -19.74
N ALA A 234 14.27 -2.88 -19.41
CA ALA A 234 13.19 -2.41 -20.28
C ALA A 234 13.73 -1.80 -21.59
N GLU A 235 14.82 -1.04 -21.52
CA GLU A 235 15.48 -0.51 -22.73
C GLU A 235 16.01 -1.63 -23.64
N LYS A 236 16.67 -2.64 -23.09
CA LYS A 236 17.09 -3.83 -23.83
C LYS A 236 15.90 -4.52 -24.50
N SER A 237 14.77 -4.64 -23.81
CA SER A 237 13.56 -5.28 -24.32
C SER A 237 12.97 -4.54 -25.52
N LYS A 238 12.99 -3.19 -25.52
CA LYS A 238 12.57 -2.35 -26.64
C LYS A 238 13.47 -2.50 -27.88
N LEU A 239 14.78 -2.59 -27.68
CA LEU A 239 15.75 -2.73 -28.77
C LEU A 239 15.65 -4.07 -29.49
N LEU A 240 15.26 -5.13 -28.78
CA LEU A 240 15.26 -6.48 -29.34
C LEU A 240 14.07 -6.78 -30.25
N LYS A 241 13.04 -5.91 -30.37
CA LYS A 241 11.86 -6.00 -31.27
C LYS A 241 11.30 -7.43 -31.52
N ARG A 242 11.65 -8.40 -30.70
CA ARG A 242 11.38 -9.83 -30.91
C ARG A 242 10.38 -10.33 -29.88
N ASP A 243 9.27 -10.83 -30.40
CA ASP A 243 8.31 -11.64 -29.66
C ASP A 243 7.58 -10.93 -28.51
N HIS A 244 6.34 -10.51 -28.77
CA HIS A 244 5.44 -9.93 -27.77
C HIS A 244 5.22 -10.83 -26.55
N SER A 245 5.47 -12.14 -26.66
CA SER A 245 5.33 -13.12 -25.58
C SER A 245 6.34 -12.93 -24.43
N LYS A 246 7.44 -12.19 -24.67
CA LYS A 246 8.50 -11.91 -23.65
C LYS A 246 8.61 -10.44 -23.32
N SER A 247 7.58 -9.64 -23.58
CA SER A 247 7.62 -8.20 -23.44
C SER A 247 7.61 -7.78 -21.97
N LEU A 248 8.43 -6.77 -21.65
CA LEU A 248 8.37 -6.01 -20.41
C LEU A 248 7.84 -4.62 -20.73
N LEU A 249 6.61 -4.32 -20.27
CA LEU A 249 5.99 -3.03 -20.43
C LEU A 249 6.02 -2.24 -19.12
N LEU A 250 6.50 -1.00 -19.19
CA LEU A 250 6.44 -0.03 -18.08
C LEU A 250 5.45 1.07 -18.45
N LEU A 251 4.31 1.15 -17.75
CA LEU A 251 3.23 2.09 -18.07
C LEU A 251 3.33 3.43 -17.32
N GLY A 252 4.16 3.51 -16.29
CA GLY A 252 4.24 4.72 -15.46
C GLY A 252 2.99 4.90 -14.59
N PHE A 253 2.58 6.16 -14.39
CA PHE A 253 1.33 6.49 -13.69
C PHE A 253 0.14 6.15 -14.59
N VAL A 254 -0.86 5.55 -13.98
CA VAL A 254 -2.11 5.16 -14.62
C VAL A 254 -3.26 5.68 -13.76
N GLU A 255 -4.26 6.27 -14.41
CA GLU A 255 -5.47 6.76 -13.73
C GLU A 255 -6.26 5.60 -13.11
N GLU A 256 -7.07 5.92 -12.09
CA GLU A 256 -7.80 4.94 -11.28
C GLU A 256 -8.70 4.02 -12.13
N GLU A 257 -9.39 4.60 -13.13
CA GLU A 257 -10.25 3.84 -14.05
C GLU A 257 -9.48 2.84 -14.89
N ASP A 258 -8.36 3.28 -15.45
CA ASP A 258 -7.48 2.45 -16.25
C ASP A 258 -6.84 1.35 -15.41
N LEU A 259 -6.45 1.67 -14.16
CA LEU A 259 -5.88 0.72 -13.23
C LEU A 259 -6.87 -0.41 -12.88
N ALA A 260 -8.13 -0.05 -12.61
CA ALA A 260 -9.18 -1.04 -12.35
C ALA A 260 -9.41 -1.96 -13.58
N ALA A 261 -9.37 -1.40 -14.79
CA ALA A 261 -9.46 -2.18 -16.01
C ALA A 261 -8.23 -3.10 -16.21
N LEU A 262 -7.03 -2.64 -15.86
CA LEU A 262 -5.81 -3.45 -15.94
C LEU A 262 -5.87 -4.67 -15.03
N TYR A 263 -6.38 -4.54 -13.78
CA TYR A 263 -6.61 -5.69 -12.91
C TYR A 263 -7.60 -6.70 -13.53
N ASN A 264 -8.65 -6.22 -14.21
CA ASN A 264 -9.62 -7.09 -14.89
C ASN A 264 -9.06 -7.76 -16.17
N LEU A 265 -8.09 -7.14 -16.84
CA LEU A 265 -7.47 -7.64 -18.08
C LEU A 265 -6.32 -8.61 -17.81
N ALA A 266 -5.65 -8.47 -16.67
CA ALA A 266 -4.49 -9.27 -16.34
C ALA A 266 -4.85 -10.76 -16.20
N THR A 267 -4.01 -11.64 -16.74
CA THR A 267 -4.15 -13.09 -16.54
C THR A 267 -3.94 -13.47 -15.08
N LEU A 268 -3.00 -12.78 -14.41
CA LEU A 268 -2.80 -12.81 -12.96
C LEU A 268 -2.06 -11.55 -12.50
N TYR A 269 -2.22 -11.21 -11.24
CA TYR A 269 -1.44 -10.21 -10.52
C TYR A 269 -0.32 -10.88 -9.73
N CYS A 270 0.88 -10.28 -9.69
CA CYS A 270 1.98 -10.79 -8.86
C CYS A 270 2.54 -9.72 -7.92
N GLN A 271 2.57 -10.01 -6.60
CA GLN A 271 3.26 -9.21 -5.58
C GLN A 271 4.51 -9.95 -5.09
N PRO A 272 5.70 -9.66 -5.65
CA PRO A 272 6.91 -10.46 -5.40
C PRO A 272 7.71 -10.04 -4.17
N SER A 273 7.18 -9.16 -3.33
CA SER A 273 7.87 -8.41 -2.30
C SER A 273 8.58 -9.28 -1.26
N PHE A 274 9.76 -8.85 -0.84
CA PHE A 274 10.44 -9.37 0.35
C PHE A 274 9.72 -8.95 1.65
N TYR A 275 8.98 -7.84 1.60
CA TYR A 275 8.25 -7.34 2.75
C TYR A 275 7.16 -6.34 2.33
N GLU A 276 6.00 -6.39 3.01
CA GLU A 276 4.91 -5.42 2.91
C GLU A 276 4.34 -5.10 4.29
N GLY A 277 3.97 -3.83 4.49
CA GLY A 277 3.22 -3.41 5.67
C GLY A 277 1.74 -3.81 5.61
N PHE A 278 1.13 -3.75 4.42
CA PHE A 278 -0.24 -4.19 4.16
C PHE A 278 -0.35 -4.98 2.84
N GLY A 279 -0.01 -4.37 1.71
CA GLY A 279 -0.19 -4.96 0.40
C GLY A 279 -1.51 -4.55 -0.27
N MET A 280 -1.81 -3.25 -0.27
CA MET A 280 -3.03 -2.69 -0.88
C MET A 280 -3.27 -3.19 -2.31
N PRO A 281 -2.27 -3.27 -3.22
CA PRO A 281 -2.46 -3.80 -4.56
C PRO A 281 -2.92 -5.27 -4.60
N VAL A 282 -2.61 -6.07 -3.59
CA VAL A 282 -3.14 -7.45 -3.47
C VAL A 282 -4.65 -7.42 -3.21
N VAL A 283 -5.11 -6.54 -2.33
CA VAL A 283 -6.54 -6.36 -2.05
C VAL A 283 -7.27 -5.82 -3.29
N GLU A 284 -6.66 -4.88 -4.00
CA GLU A 284 -7.19 -4.32 -5.25
C GLU A 284 -7.32 -5.39 -6.35
N ALA A 285 -6.29 -6.22 -6.54
CA ALA A 285 -6.31 -7.32 -7.49
C ALA A 285 -7.43 -8.33 -7.15
N MET A 286 -7.53 -8.73 -5.87
CA MET A 286 -8.60 -9.61 -5.40
C MET A 286 -9.99 -8.99 -5.61
N ALA A 287 -10.18 -7.71 -5.31
CA ALA A 287 -11.44 -6.99 -5.51
C ALA A 287 -11.79 -6.85 -7.00
N GLY A 288 -10.78 -6.73 -7.87
CA GLY A 288 -10.92 -6.76 -9.33
C GLY A 288 -11.27 -8.14 -9.89
N GLY A 289 -11.18 -9.21 -9.07
CA GLY A 289 -11.35 -10.59 -9.52
C GLY A 289 -10.14 -11.12 -10.30
N CYS A 290 -8.98 -10.49 -10.16
CA CYS A 290 -7.72 -10.95 -10.72
C CYS A 290 -7.13 -12.06 -9.85
N PRO A 291 -6.72 -13.23 -10.40
CA PRO A 291 -5.99 -14.24 -9.66
C PRO A 291 -4.68 -13.69 -9.13
N VAL A 292 -4.33 -13.97 -7.88
CA VAL A 292 -3.16 -13.39 -7.23
C VAL A 292 -2.10 -14.45 -6.92
N VAL A 293 -0.85 -14.14 -7.30
CA VAL A 293 0.37 -14.81 -6.83
C VAL A 293 1.11 -13.81 -5.95
N CYS A 294 1.42 -14.16 -4.72
CA CYS A 294 2.18 -13.26 -3.86
C CYS A 294 3.19 -13.99 -2.97
N SER A 295 4.16 -13.23 -2.49
CA SER A 295 5.13 -13.69 -1.51
C SER A 295 4.43 -14.06 -0.19
N ASN A 296 5.02 -14.98 0.55
CA ASN A 296 4.58 -15.39 1.89
C ASN A 296 5.20 -14.53 3.01
N GLN A 297 5.68 -13.32 2.70
CA GLN A 297 6.40 -12.46 3.64
C GLN A 297 5.58 -11.25 4.11
N GLY A 298 5.98 -10.68 5.24
CA GLY A 298 5.35 -9.49 5.80
C GLY A 298 3.88 -9.73 6.18
N SER A 299 3.01 -8.80 5.79
CA SER A 299 1.56 -8.88 5.99
C SER A 299 0.83 -9.70 4.93
N LEU A 300 1.48 -10.09 3.84
CA LEU A 300 0.82 -10.72 2.68
C LEU A 300 0.05 -12.00 3.03
N PRO A 301 0.53 -12.90 3.92
CA PRO A 301 -0.25 -14.07 4.36
C PRO A 301 -1.53 -13.68 5.13
N GLU A 302 -1.48 -12.64 5.94
CA GLU A 302 -2.61 -12.11 6.70
C GLU A 302 -3.67 -11.51 5.76
N ILE A 303 -3.25 -10.81 4.73
CA ILE A 303 -4.13 -10.12 3.78
C ILE A 303 -4.70 -11.10 2.73
N GLY A 304 -3.85 -11.92 2.14
CA GLY A 304 -4.24 -12.87 1.09
C GLY A 304 -5.03 -14.09 1.61
N GLY A 305 -4.76 -14.51 2.85
CA GLY A 305 -5.41 -15.70 3.44
C GLY A 305 -5.26 -16.93 2.55
N GLN A 306 -6.36 -17.58 2.23
CA GLN A 306 -6.40 -18.73 1.32
C GLN A 306 -6.82 -18.36 -0.12
N ALA A 307 -6.85 -17.07 -0.43
CA ALA A 307 -7.35 -16.56 -1.71
C ALA A 307 -6.26 -16.32 -2.75
N VAL A 308 -5.00 -16.63 -2.42
CA VAL A 308 -3.84 -16.35 -3.27
C VAL A 308 -2.90 -17.56 -3.33
N ALA A 309 -2.10 -17.65 -4.38
CA ALA A 309 -1.04 -18.63 -4.48
C ALA A 309 0.28 -18.05 -3.92
N TYR A 310 0.81 -18.68 -2.87
CA TYR A 310 2.01 -18.19 -2.19
C TYR A 310 3.29 -18.79 -2.75
N PHE A 311 4.35 -18.00 -2.73
CA PHE A 311 5.72 -18.46 -2.92
C PHE A 311 6.65 -17.81 -1.86
N ASP A 312 7.79 -18.46 -1.64
CA ASP A 312 8.88 -17.95 -0.81
C ASP A 312 9.89 -17.18 -1.68
N PRO A 313 10.04 -15.85 -1.51
CA PRO A 313 10.95 -15.05 -2.34
C PRO A 313 12.42 -15.35 -2.09
N TYR A 314 12.76 -15.99 -0.99
CA TYR A 314 14.12 -16.41 -0.65
C TYR A 314 14.48 -17.80 -1.20
N LYS A 315 13.49 -18.60 -1.61
CA LYS A 315 13.71 -19.91 -2.19
C LYS A 315 13.88 -19.83 -3.70
N LYS A 316 15.10 -20.08 -4.19
CA LYS A 316 15.44 -20.08 -5.61
C LYS A 316 14.49 -20.93 -6.45
N GLY A 317 13.93 -20.37 -7.52
CA GLY A 317 13.04 -21.05 -8.45
C GLY A 317 11.60 -21.22 -7.95
N ASN A 318 11.26 -20.79 -6.73
CA ASN A 318 9.93 -20.98 -6.19
C ASN A 318 8.92 -20.02 -6.85
N LEU A 319 9.31 -18.75 -7.10
CA LEU A 319 8.47 -17.79 -7.82
C LEU A 319 8.12 -18.31 -9.21
N GLU A 320 9.12 -18.75 -10.00
CA GLU A 320 8.91 -19.30 -11.34
C GLU A 320 7.96 -20.50 -11.34
N LYS A 321 8.14 -21.42 -10.38
CA LYS A 321 7.29 -22.60 -10.25
C LYS A 321 5.83 -22.23 -9.98
N VAL A 322 5.58 -21.30 -9.06
CA VAL A 322 4.22 -20.89 -8.68
C VAL A 322 3.58 -20.07 -9.80
N LEU A 323 4.32 -19.12 -10.40
CA LEU A 323 3.84 -18.34 -11.55
C LEU A 323 3.43 -19.24 -12.69
N LYS A 324 4.30 -20.20 -13.09
CA LYS A 324 4.03 -21.15 -14.18
C LYS A 324 2.77 -21.97 -13.89
N LYS A 325 2.65 -22.52 -12.67
CA LYS A 325 1.46 -23.29 -12.27
C LYS A 325 0.17 -22.49 -12.42
N VAL A 326 0.12 -21.26 -11.88
CA VAL A 326 -1.10 -20.43 -11.96
C VAL A 326 -1.35 -19.95 -13.39
N TRP A 327 -0.29 -19.66 -14.17
CA TRP A 327 -0.41 -19.25 -15.56
C TRP A 327 -1.01 -20.32 -16.45
N GLU A 328 -0.60 -21.59 -16.30
CA GLU A 328 -1.03 -22.69 -17.14
C GLU A 328 -2.39 -23.28 -16.72
N ASP A 329 -2.74 -23.21 -15.43
CA ASP A 329 -3.95 -23.81 -14.88
C ASP A 329 -5.11 -22.79 -14.81
N LYS A 330 -6.02 -22.86 -15.81
CA LYS A 330 -7.21 -22.01 -15.90
C LYS A 330 -8.18 -22.23 -14.73
N ASN A 331 -8.34 -23.49 -14.27
CA ASN A 331 -9.27 -23.82 -13.19
C ASN A 331 -8.76 -23.22 -11.86
N LEU A 332 -7.45 -23.34 -11.60
CA LEU A 332 -6.83 -22.72 -10.44
C LEU A 332 -6.99 -21.19 -10.47
N ARG A 333 -6.81 -20.54 -11.63
CA ARG A 333 -7.05 -19.09 -11.75
C ARG A 333 -8.48 -18.70 -11.42
N GLN A 334 -9.48 -19.48 -11.89
CA GLN A 334 -10.88 -19.22 -11.58
C GLN A 334 -11.19 -19.40 -10.10
N GLU A 335 -10.63 -20.43 -9.47
CA GLU A 335 -10.74 -20.66 -8.03
C GLU A 335 -10.15 -19.50 -7.22
N LEU A 336 -8.92 -19.08 -7.54
CA LEU A 336 -8.25 -17.97 -6.86
C LEU A 336 -9.02 -16.66 -7.05
N ALA A 337 -9.55 -16.39 -8.23
CA ALA A 337 -10.36 -15.21 -8.51
C ALA A 337 -11.63 -15.17 -7.64
N GLN A 338 -12.37 -16.29 -7.54
CA GLN A 338 -13.57 -16.39 -6.70
C GLN A 338 -13.24 -16.22 -5.22
N LYS A 339 -12.22 -16.91 -4.72
CA LYS A 339 -11.74 -16.75 -3.34
C LYS A 339 -11.25 -15.34 -3.07
N GLY A 340 -10.58 -14.72 -4.05
CA GLY A 340 -10.11 -13.33 -3.97
C GLY A 340 -11.26 -12.33 -3.79
N LEU A 341 -12.31 -12.45 -4.59
CA LEU A 341 -13.51 -11.62 -4.46
C LEU A 341 -14.17 -11.76 -3.08
N ALA A 342 -14.20 -12.95 -2.51
CA ALA A 342 -14.74 -13.19 -1.18
C ALA A 342 -13.84 -12.60 -0.09
N GLN A 343 -12.52 -12.76 -0.21
CA GLN A 343 -11.53 -12.23 0.74
C GLN A 343 -11.52 -10.69 0.74
N ALA A 344 -11.56 -10.05 -0.43
CA ALA A 344 -11.55 -8.60 -0.57
C ALA A 344 -12.72 -7.90 0.13
N LYS A 345 -13.89 -8.57 0.25
CA LYS A 345 -15.06 -8.03 0.97
C LYS A 345 -14.82 -7.78 2.47
N LYS A 346 -13.78 -8.38 3.04
CA LYS A 346 -13.40 -8.14 4.46
C LYS A 346 -12.77 -6.78 4.67
N PHE A 347 -12.33 -6.11 3.60
CA PHE A 347 -11.61 -4.85 3.58
C PHE A 347 -12.51 -3.76 2.97
N SER A 348 -12.95 -2.81 3.79
CA SER A 348 -13.79 -1.71 3.34
C SER A 348 -13.49 -0.42 4.08
N TRP A 349 -13.58 0.71 3.40
CA TRP A 349 -13.34 2.02 3.99
C TRP A 349 -14.33 2.38 5.10
N PRO A 350 -15.64 2.05 5.00
CA PRO A 350 -16.55 2.22 6.13
C PRO A 350 -16.13 1.46 7.39
N LYS A 351 -15.61 0.22 7.24
CA LYS A 351 -15.08 -0.56 8.36
C LYS A 351 -13.81 0.08 8.93
N CYS A 352 -12.89 0.52 8.07
CA CYS A 352 -11.68 1.25 8.48
C CYS A 352 -12.03 2.51 9.28
N ALA A 353 -12.98 3.31 8.79
CA ALA A 353 -13.48 4.50 9.49
C ALA A 353 -14.12 4.16 10.84
N GLN A 354 -14.97 3.13 10.89
CA GLN A 354 -15.61 2.68 12.13
C GLN A 354 -14.58 2.23 13.17
N GLU A 355 -13.60 1.43 12.77
CA GLU A 355 -12.53 0.94 13.67
C GLU A 355 -11.65 2.10 14.14
N THR A 356 -11.38 3.09 13.28
CA THR A 356 -10.66 4.31 13.63
C THR A 356 -11.44 5.14 14.66
N LEU A 357 -12.76 5.36 14.48
CA LEU A 357 -13.58 6.05 15.47
C LEU A 357 -13.62 5.31 16.81
N ASN A 358 -13.62 3.99 16.79
CA ASN A 358 -13.58 3.19 18.03
C ASN A 358 -12.25 3.43 18.79
N VAL A 359 -11.13 3.60 18.08
CA VAL A 359 -9.84 3.98 18.71
C VAL A 359 -9.94 5.37 19.33
N TYR A 360 -10.50 6.35 18.61
CA TYR A 360 -10.68 7.71 19.14
C TYR A 360 -11.55 7.72 20.40
N GLN A 361 -12.70 7.05 20.34
CA GLN A 361 -13.63 6.95 21.48
C GLN A 361 -12.92 6.37 22.70
N LYS A 362 -12.19 5.25 22.54
CA LYS A 362 -11.44 4.61 23.63
C LYS A 362 -10.43 5.53 24.28
N ILE A 363 -9.81 6.43 23.52
CA ILE A 363 -8.85 7.39 24.08
C ILE A 363 -9.59 8.46 24.88
N LEU A 364 -10.67 9.02 24.33
CA LEU A 364 -11.45 10.07 24.97
C LEU A 364 -12.15 9.58 26.25
N ASP A 365 -12.57 8.33 26.30
CA ASP A 365 -13.16 7.71 27.48
C ASP A 365 -12.15 7.49 28.62
N ASN A 366 -10.84 7.47 28.32
CA ASN A 366 -9.76 7.28 29.29
C ASN A 366 -8.98 8.57 29.61
N SER A 367 -9.36 9.72 29.03
CA SER A 367 -8.77 11.05 29.25
C SER A 367 -9.59 11.81 30.28
#